data_8d14116bc1373178e86fcb75095349bb
#
_entry.id   8d14116bc1373178e86fcb75095349bb
#
_cell.length_a   1.000
_cell.length_b   1.000
_cell.length_c   1.000
_cell.angle_alpha   90.00
_cell.angle_beta   90.00
_cell.angle_gamma   90.00
#
_symmetry.space_group_name_H-M   'P 1'
#
loop_
_entity.id
_entity.type
_entity.pdbx_description
1 polymer ?
#
loop_
_entity_poly.entity_id
_entity_poly.type
_entity_poly.pdbx_seq_one_letter_code
_entity_poly.pdbx_strand_id
1 'polypeptide(L)'
;MHAQNDIPKAEILRGATIAFDLDGTLVDTAPDLVASLNLILAEEGLPPLPFDDVRKMVGRGAKALLERGFAAAGAPLDADQAPALVERFIALYLGRIAHESGPFPGVVDALVALRASGARLAVCTNKLTHLSVALLDALDLTQYFDAVVGADSAPAAKPDPRHLLATIAAVGGDPARAVMVGDSINDALAAKAANVPTLLVTFGYTEAPVETLGGDLLIDAFSDVPSACITLLTSCGRGNAGL
;
A
#
# COMPACT_ATOMS: atom_id res chain seq x y z
N MET A 1 -28.38 16.82 30.29
CA MET A 1 -28.36 15.51 29.65
C MET A 1 -28.22 15.75 28.16
N HIS A 2 -26.98 15.71 27.63
CA HIS A 2 -26.76 15.80 26.18
C HIS A 2 -26.91 14.37 25.65
N ALA A 3 -27.94 14.15 24.84
CA ALA A 3 -28.05 12.94 24.04
C ALA A 3 -26.86 12.94 23.08
N GLN A 4 -25.86 12.10 23.35
CA GLN A 4 -24.88 11.73 22.34
C GLN A 4 -25.68 11.05 21.23
N ASN A 5 -25.78 11.71 20.06
CA ASN A 5 -26.22 11.08 18.82
C ASN A 5 -25.14 10.05 18.48
N ASP A 6 -25.30 8.80 18.92
CA ASP A 6 -24.51 7.67 18.44
C ASP A 6 -24.89 7.43 16.97
N ILE A 7 -24.11 8.00 16.07
CA ILE A 7 -24.22 7.72 14.64
C ILE A 7 -23.91 6.22 14.48
N PRO A 8 -24.79 5.42 13.86
CA PRO A 8 -24.52 4.01 13.64
C PRO A 8 -23.17 3.82 12.93
N LYS A 9 -22.35 2.89 13.38
CA LYS A 9 -20.99 2.65 12.86
C LYS A 9 -20.96 2.50 11.33
N ALA A 10 -21.98 1.87 10.74
CA ALA A 10 -22.12 1.74 9.29
C ALA A 10 -22.35 3.11 8.57
N GLU A 11 -22.94 4.09 9.23
CA GLU A 11 -23.14 5.44 8.63
C GLU A 11 -21.85 6.24 8.53
N ILE A 12 -20.88 5.99 9.43
CA ILE A 12 -19.59 6.68 9.42
C ILE A 12 -18.79 6.30 8.16
N LEU A 13 -18.82 5.03 7.78
CA LEU A 13 -18.10 4.51 6.60
C LEU A 13 -18.80 4.83 5.28
N ARG A 14 -20.10 5.12 5.28
CA ARG A 14 -20.85 5.39 4.05
C ARG A 14 -20.28 6.57 3.29
N GLY A 15 -19.80 6.32 2.06
CA GLY A 15 -19.18 7.33 1.19
C GLY A 15 -17.79 7.79 1.64
N ALA A 16 -17.23 7.25 2.72
CA ALA A 16 -15.82 7.43 3.07
C ALA A 16 -14.93 6.72 2.05
N THR A 17 -13.72 7.23 1.83
CA THR A 17 -12.72 6.59 0.97
C THR A 17 -11.66 5.91 1.84
N ILE A 18 -11.44 4.62 1.62
CA ILE A 18 -10.34 3.89 2.23
C ILE A 18 -9.33 3.56 1.12
N ALA A 19 -8.20 4.24 1.17
CA ALA A 19 -7.10 4.03 0.25
C ALA A 19 -6.09 3.05 0.88
N PHE A 20 -5.71 2.02 0.13
CA PHE A 20 -4.81 0.97 0.60
C PHE A 20 -3.51 0.97 -0.19
N ASP A 21 -2.38 0.83 0.48
CA ASP A 21 -1.19 0.32 -0.20
C ASP A 21 -1.40 -1.16 -0.55
N LEU A 22 -0.57 -1.68 -1.44
CA LEU A 22 -0.68 -3.02 -1.99
C LEU A 22 0.38 -3.96 -1.38
N ASP A 23 1.65 -3.71 -1.69
CA ASP A 23 2.77 -4.57 -1.29
C ASP A 23 3.04 -4.41 0.22
N GLY A 24 2.90 -5.47 1.00
CA GLY A 24 3.11 -5.43 2.46
C GLY A 24 1.88 -4.99 3.26
N THR A 25 0.83 -4.55 2.59
CA THR A 25 -0.42 -4.12 3.23
C THR A 25 -1.59 -5.07 2.88
N LEU A 26 -2.01 -5.10 1.63
CA LEU A 26 -3.06 -6.00 1.15
C LEU A 26 -2.53 -7.40 0.84
N VAL A 27 -1.33 -7.46 0.25
CA VAL A 27 -0.74 -8.68 -0.28
C VAL A 27 0.68 -8.85 0.22
N ASP A 28 1.02 -10.06 0.70
CA ASP A 28 2.40 -10.47 0.90
C ASP A 28 3.03 -10.79 -0.45
N THR A 29 3.68 -9.80 -1.06
CA THR A 29 4.33 -9.89 -2.36
C THR A 29 5.82 -10.16 -2.30
N ALA A 30 6.41 -10.13 -1.10
CA ALA A 30 7.84 -10.31 -0.90
C ALA A 30 8.37 -11.61 -1.51
N PRO A 31 7.69 -12.77 -1.42
CA PRO A 31 8.21 -14.02 -1.97
C PRO A 31 8.53 -13.90 -3.46
N ASP A 32 7.61 -13.43 -4.28
CA ASP A 32 7.80 -13.32 -5.72
C ASP A 32 8.74 -12.18 -6.13
N LEU A 33 8.75 -11.07 -5.38
CA LEU A 33 9.66 -9.95 -5.62
C LEU A 33 11.11 -10.35 -5.31
N VAL A 34 11.35 -11.01 -4.17
CA VAL A 34 12.67 -11.52 -3.76
C VAL A 34 13.20 -12.52 -4.77
N ALA A 35 12.37 -13.49 -5.17
CA ALA A 35 12.75 -14.48 -6.16
C ALA A 35 13.08 -13.84 -7.52
N SER A 36 12.29 -12.85 -7.97
CA SER A 36 12.56 -12.13 -9.21
C SER A 36 13.86 -11.32 -9.16
N LEU A 37 14.15 -10.65 -8.04
CA LEU A 37 15.43 -9.94 -7.85
C LEU A 37 16.60 -10.92 -7.88
N ASN A 38 16.52 -12.04 -7.16
CA ASN A 38 17.59 -13.02 -7.10
C ASN A 38 17.84 -13.72 -8.45
N LEU A 39 16.80 -13.87 -9.29
CA LEU A 39 16.98 -14.33 -10.67
C LEU A 39 17.80 -13.33 -11.49
N ILE A 40 17.48 -12.02 -11.42
CA ILE A 40 18.25 -10.99 -12.09
C ILE A 40 19.70 -10.94 -11.60
N LEU A 41 19.92 -11.01 -10.27
CA LEU A 41 21.27 -11.02 -9.72
C LEU A 41 22.08 -12.22 -10.22
N ALA A 42 21.47 -13.42 -10.27
CA ALA A 42 22.13 -14.62 -10.77
C ALA A 42 22.50 -14.51 -12.27
N GLU A 43 21.64 -13.92 -13.09
CA GLU A 43 21.91 -13.66 -14.51
C GLU A 43 23.07 -12.69 -14.72
N GLU A 44 23.26 -11.75 -13.79
CA GLU A 44 24.38 -10.80 -13.78
C GLU A 44 25.63 -11.35 -13.06
N GLY A 45 25.62 -12.64 -12.64
CA GLY A 45 26.73 -13.30 -11.97
C GLY A 45 26.92 -12.87 -10.52
N LEU A 46 25.92 -12.29 -9.90
CA LEU A 46 25.94 -11.81 -8.51
C LEU A 46 25.34 -12.85 -7.56
N PRO A 47 25.77 -12.86 -6.28
CA PRO A 47 25.21 -13.77 -5.28
C PRO A 47 23.75 -13.41 -4.96
N PRO A 48 22.91 -14.40 -4.63
CA PRO A 48 21.55 -14.14 -4.16
C PRO A 48 21.59 -13.45 -2.79
N LEU A 49 20.58 -12.60 -2.54
CA LEU A 49 20.39 -11.93 -1.26
C LEU A 49 19.42 -12.71 -0.36
N PRO A 50 19.61 -12.67 0.97
CA PRO A 50 18.68 -13.25 1.94
C PRO A 50 17.27 -12.65 1.82
N PHE A 51 16.24 -13.47 2.02
CA PHE A 51 14.84 -13.07 1.93
C PHE A 51 14.51 -11.86 2.82
N ASP A 52 14.91 -11.90 4.10
CA ASP A 52 14.59 -10.85 5.08
C ASP A 52 15.24 -9.49 4.76
N ASP A 53 16.40 -9.52 4.08
CA ASP A 53 17.09 -8.29 3.67
C ASP A 53 16.36 -7.64 2.48
N VAL A 54 15.96 -8.44 1.47
CA VAL A 54 15.25 -7.94 0.29
C VAL A 54 13.83 -7.50 0.64
N ARG A 55 13.13 -8.23 1.51
CA ARG A 55 11.79 -7.87 1.98
C ARG A 55 11.71 -6.44 2.49
N LYS A 56 12.71 -5.98 3.23
CA LYS A 56 12.82 -4.59 3.73
C LYS A 56 13.08 -3.55 2.63
N MET A 57 13.47 -3.98 1.44
CA MET A 57 13.73 -3.10 0.30
C MET A 57 12.46 -2.80 -0.52
N VAL A 58 11.39 -3.55 -0.32
CA VAL A 58 10.12 -3.39 -1.04
C VAL A 58 9.42 -2.07 -0.67
N GLY A 59 8.52 -1.57 -1.53
CA GLY A 59 7.65 -0.41 -1.27
C GLY A 59 8.06 0.90 -1.96
N ARG A 60 9.18 0.92 -2.72
CA ARG A 60 9.65 2.10 -3.47
C ARG A 60 9.66 1.88 -4.99
N GLY A 61 9.02 0.81 -5.46
CA GLY A 61 8.95 0.43 -6.88
C GLY A 61 10.14 -0.39 -7.37
N ALA A 62 10.01 -0.95 -8.59
CA ALA A 62 10.94 -1.91 -9.16
C ALA A 62 12.37 -1.37 -9.32
N LYS A 63 12.51 -0.12 -9.79
CA LYS A 63 13.83 0.52 -9.99
C LYS A 63 14.59 0.61 -8.66
N ALA A 64 13.95 1.13 -7.62
CA ALA A 64 14.58 1.25 -6.30
C ALA A 64 14.93 -0.11 -5.68
N LEU A 65 14.12 -1.14 -5.91
CA LEU A 65 14.40 -2.49 -5.47
C LEU A 65 15.65 -3.05 -6.14
N LEU A 66 15.79 -2.87 -7.46
CA LEU A 66 17.00 -3.27 -8.21
C LEU A 66 18.23 -2.49 -7.74
N GLU A 67 18.16 -1.17 -7.67
CA GLU A 67 19.29 -0.33 -7.22
C GLU A 67 19.79 -0.77 -5.84
N ARG A 68 18.88 -1.02 -4.90
CA ARG A 68 19.21 -1.47 -3.54
C ARG A 68 19.75 -2.90 -3.53
N GLY A 69 19.15 -3.79 -4.30
CA GLY A 69 19.57 -5.18 -4.42
C GLY A 69 20.97 -5.32 -4.99
N PHE A 70 21.27 -4.61 -6.08
CA PHE A 70 22.60 -4.60 -6.69
C PHE A 70 23.66 -4.01 -5.76
N ALA A 71 23.33 -2.90 -5.08
CA ALA A 71 24.24 -2.30 -4.09
C ALA A 71 24.53 -3.27 -2.94
N ALA A 72 23.51 -3.98 -2.43
CA ALA A 72 23.66 -4.98 -1.38
C ALA A 72 24.46 -6.21 -1.84
N ALA A 73 24.37 -6.57 -3.14
CA ALA A 73 25.18 -7.64 -3.74
C ALA A 73 26.65 -7.21 -4.05
N GLY A 74 27.02 -5.95 -3.74
CA GLY A 74 28.38 -5.42 -3.91
C GLY A 74 28.69 -4.89 -5.32
N ALA A 75 27.70 -4.77 -6.19
CA ALA A 75 27.83 -4.24 -7.54
C ALA A 75 26.74 -3.18 -7.80
N PRO A 76 26.94 -1.92 -7.40
CA PRO A 76 25.95 -0.86 -7.62
C PRO A 76 25.52 -0.78 -9.09
N LEU A 77 24.22 -0.69 -9.32
CA LEU A 77 23.62 -0.70 -10.64
C LEU A 77 24.05 0.52 -11.45
N ASP A 78 24.60 0.30 -12.65
CA ASP A 78 24.95 1.36 -13.59
C ASP A 78 23.70 2.05 -14.11
N ALA A 79 23.71 3.38 -14.17
CA ALA A 79 22.60 4.18 -14.63
C ALA A 79 22.19 3.88 -16.10
N ASP A 80 23.16 3.52 -16.96
CA ASP A 80 22.91 3.19 -18.36
C ASP A 80 22.29 1.80 -18.53
N GLN A 81 22.57 0.87 -17.60
CA GLN A 81 22.02 -0.49 -17.61
C GLN A 81 20.65 -0.57 -16.90
N ALA A 82 20.37 0.34 -15.98
CA ALA A 82 19.18 0.31 -15.13
C ALA A 82 17.87 0.18 -15.92
N PRO A 83 17.60 0.91 -17.01
CA PRO A 83 16.32 0.77 -17.74
C PRO A 83 16.08 -0.64 -18.26
N ALA A 84 17.07 -1.27 -18.89
CA ALA A 84 16.95 -2.62 -19.45
C ALA A 84 16.74 -3.68 -18.35
N LEU A 85 17.43 -3.54 -17.21
CA LEU A 85 17.27 -4.44 -16.07
C LEU A 85 15.90 -4.27 -15.38
N VAL A 86 15.38 -3.04 -15.33
CA VAL A 86 14.02 -2.79 -14.81
C VAL A 86 12.98 -3.45 -15.70
N GLU A 87 13.06 -3.29 -17.02
CA GLU A 87 12.14 -3.95 -17.96
C GLU A 87 12.18 -5.48 -17.82
N ARG A 88 13.37 -6.04 -17.71
CA ARG A 88 13.58 -7.49 -17.54
C ARG A 88 13.03 -7.99 -16.20
N PHE A 89 13.29 -7.26 -15.11
CA PHE A 89 12.71 -7.55 -13.81
C PHE A 89 11.18 -7.54 -13.85
N ILE A 90 10.58 -6.53 -14.49
CA ILE A 90 9.12 -6.41 -14.64
C ILE A 90 8.56 -7.62 -15.39
N ALA A 91 9.22 -8.02 -16.50
CA ALA A 91 8.79 -9.18 -17.28
C ALA A 91 8.88 -10.49 -16.49
N LEU A 92 9.96 -10.71 -15.76
CA LEU A 92 10.14 -11.87 -14.88
C LEU A 92 9.10 -11.89 -13.76
N TYR A 93 8.91 -10.75 -13.09
CA TYR A 93 7.95 -10.64 -11.99
C TYR A 93 6.51 -10.85 -12.50
N LEU A 94 6.15 -10.29 -13.65
CA LEU A 94 4.82 -10.49 -14.25
C LEU A 94 4.55 -11.98 -14.55
N GLY A 95 5.57 -12.73 -15.01
CA GLY A 95 5.45 -14.17 -15.25
C GLY A 95 5.23 -15.03 -14.01
N ARG A 96 5.39 -14.44 -12.81
CA ARG A 96 5.20 -15.11 -11.51
C ARG A 96 4.43 -14.26 -10.50
N ILE A 97 3.60 -13.35 -10.96
CA ILE A 97 2.99 -12.24 -10.19
C ILE A 97 2.28 -12.68 -8.90
N ALA A 98 1.76 -13.91 -8.86
CA ALA A 98 1.07 -14.50 -7.71
C ALA A 98 1.45 -15.99 -7.54
N HIS A 99 2.71 -16.34 -7.80
CA HIS A 99 3.17 -17.73 -7.68
C HIS A 99 3.27 -18.16 -6.20
N GLU A 100 3.78 -17.27 -5.35
CA GLU A 100 3.87 -17.45 -3.90
C GLU A 100 3.22 -16.29 -3.13
N SER A 101 2.85 -15.20 -3.82
CA SER A 101 2.17 -14.05 -3.24
C SER A 101 0.72 -14.36 -2.93
N GLY A 102 0.20 -13.81 -1.83
CA GLY A 102 -1.19 -13.96 -1.44
C GLY A 102 -1.68 -12.84 -0.53
N PRO A 103 -3.01 -12.66 -0.40
CA PRO A 103 -3.54 -11.66 0.52
C PRO A 103 -3.18 -12.00 1.97
N PHE A 104 -2.89 -10.99 2.77
CA PHE A 104 -2.73 -11.20 4.21
C PHE A 104 -4.02 -11.74 4.85
N PRO A 105 -3.91 -12.51 5.95
CA PRO A 105 -5.08 -13.04 6.63
C PRO A 105 -6.08 -11.94 7.01
N GLY A 106 -7.37 -12.15 6.69
CA GLY A 106 -8.46 -11.22 7.01
C GLY A 106 -8.70 -10.10 5.99
N VAL A 107 -7.86 -9.96 4.96
CA VAL A 107 -8.01 -8.91 3.93
C VAL A 107 -9.37 -9.00 3.24
N VAL A 108 -9.73 -10.16 2.71
CA VAL A 108 -10.99 -10.32 1.95
C VAL A 108 -12.19 -9.99 2.82
N ASP A 109 -12.24 -10.50 4.05
CA ASP A 109 -13.36 -10.26 4.97
C ASP A 109 -13.50 -8.77 5.31
N ALA A 110 -12.36 -8.08 5.54
CA ALA A 110 -12.36 -6.65 5.82
C ALA A 110 -12.83 -5.82 4.61
N LEU A 111 -12.38 -6.15 3.38
CA LEU A 111 -12.82 -5.49 2.16
C LEU A 111 -14.33 -5.66 1.94
N VAL A 112 -14.85 -6.88 2.14
CA VAL A 112 -16.28 -7.17 2.07
C VAL A 112 -17.07 -6.34 3.10
N ALA A 113 -16.62 -6.28 4.34
CA ALA A 113 -17.28 -5.51 5.40
C ALA A 113 -17.28 -4.00 5.13
N LEU A 114 -16.17 -3.45 4.62
CA LEU A 114 -16.07 -2.04 4.24
C LEU A 114 -17.01 -1.69 3.08
N ARG A 115 -17.05 -2.52 2.03
CA ARG A 115 -17.98 -2.33 0.90
C ARG A 115 -19.44 -2.45 1.33
N ALA A 116 -19.77 -3.42 2.16
CA ALA A 116 -21.13 -3.57 2.70
C ALA A 116 -21.57 -2.36 3.52
N SER A 117 -20.63 -1.64 4.14
CA SER A 117 -20.87 -0.40 4.87
C SER A 117 -20.97 0.83 3.96
N GLY A 118 -20.80 0.68 2.64
CA GLY A 118 -20.88 1.75 1.65
C GLY A 118 -19.62 2.61 1.54
N ALA A 119 -18.47 2.12 2.00
CA ALA A 119 -17.18 2.76 1.74
C ALA A 119 -16.75 2.58 0.28
N ARG A 120 -15.99 3.55 -0.24
CA ARG A 120 -15.27 3.47 -1.52
C ARG A 120 -13.86 2.97 -1.26
N LEU A 121 -13.44 1.96 -1.99
CA LEU A 121 -12.13 1.36 -1.78
C LEU A 121 -11.23 1.63 -2.99
N ALA A 122 -10.01 2.06 -2.73
CA ALA A 122 -9.03 2.31 -3.79
C ALA A 122 -7.64 1.80 -3.39
N VAL A 123 -6.85 1.40 -4.38
CA VAL A 123 -5.43 1.06 -4.21
C VAL A 123 -4.58 2.28 -4.56
N CYS A 124 -3.64 2.64 -3.65
CA CYS A 124 -2.69 3.74 -3.76
C CYS A 124 -1.26 3.20 -3.57
N THR A 125 -0.59 2.80 -4.64
CA THR A 125 0.65 2.04 -4.55
C THR A 125 1.79 2.59 -5.39
N ASN A 126 3.03 2.47 -4.89
CA ASN A 126 4.24 2.79 -5.67
C ASN A 126 4.59 1.72 -6.73
N LYS A 127 3.82 0.64 -6.81
CA LYS A 127 3.88 -0.33 -7.88
C LYS A 127 3.27 0.25 -9.17
N LEU A 128 3.73 -0.17 -10.34
CA LEU A 128 3.13 0.23 -11.62
C LEU A 128 1.69 -0.27 -11.73
N THR A 129 0.82 0.53 -12.32
CA THR A 129 -0.62 0.24 -12.43
C THR A 129 -0.90 -1.12 -13.06
N HIS A 130 -0.25 -1.43 -14.19
CA HIS A 130 -0.47 -2.70 -14.88
C HIS A 130 -0.05 -3.93 -14.05
N LEU A 131 1.03 -3.83 -13.25
CA LEU A 131 1.46 -4.89 -12.33
C LEU A 131 0.49 -5.03 -11.15
N SER A 132 -0.03 -3.90 -10.65
CA SER A 132 -1.00 -3.88 -9.56
C SER A 132 -2.31 -4.53 -9.97
N VAL A 133 -2.82 -4.21 -11.15
CA VAL A 133 -4.04 -4.83 -11.72
C VAL A 133 -3.80 -6.31 -11.95
N ALA A 134 -2.70 -6.70 -12.60
CA ALA A 134 -2.39 -8.11 -12.85
C ALA A 134 -2.30 -8.95 -11.56
N LEU A 135 -1.72 -8.39 -10.49
CA LEU A 135 -1.66 -9.06 -9.18
C LEU A 135 -3.06 -9.20 -8.55
N LEU A 136 -3.83 -8.12 -8.55
CA LEU A 136 -5.18 -8.13 -8.00
C LEU A 136 -6.11 -9.09 -8.75
N ASP A 137 -6.00 -9.15 -10.09
CA ASP A 137 -6.75 -10.08 -10.93
C ASP A 137 -6.37 -11.54 -10.65
N ALA A 138 -5.06 -11.83 -10.53
CA ALA A 138 -4.57 -13.17 -10.23
C ALA A 138 -5.01 -13.69 -8.85
N LEU A 139 -5.31 -12.77 -7.92
CA LEU A 139 -5.76 -13.07 -6.56
C LEU A 139 -7.27 -12.87 -6.35
N ASP A 140 -8.05 -12.61 -7.41
CA ASP A 140 -9.50 -12.34 -7.35
C ASP A 140 -9.87 -11.16 -6.44
N LEU A 141 -8.97 -10.14 -6.33
CA LEU A 141 -9.17 -8.97 -5.47
C LEU A 141 -9.70 -7.74 -6.20
N THR A 142 -9.56 -7.64 -7.51
CA THR A 142 -9.94 -6.44 -8.31
C THR A 142 -11.39 -6.02 -8.08
N GLN A 143 -12.30 -6.97 -7.90
CA GLN A 143 -13.71 -6.73 -7.68
C GLN A 143 -14.06 -5.88 -6.44
N TYR A 144 -13.13 -5.76 -5.50
CA TYR A 144 -13.34 -4.99 -4.27
C TYR A 144 -12.99 -3.51 -4.41
N PHE A 145 -12.26 -3.12 -5.46
CA PHE A 145 -11.73 -1.76 -5.59
C PHE A 145 -12.46 -0.97 -6.69
N ASP A 146 -12.77 0.28 -6.37
CA ASP A 146 -13.38 1.23 -7.30
C ASP A 146 -12.32 1.89 -8.19
N ALA A 147 -11.04 1.93 -7.75
CA ALA A 147 -9.90 2.40 -8.53
C ALA A 147 -8.59 1.75 -8.06
N VAL A 148 -7.64 1.63 -9.01
CA VAL A 148 -6.25 1.23 -8.75
C VAL A 148 -5.35 2.31 -9.33
N VAL A 149 -4.60 3.01 -8.47
CA VAL A 149 -3.70 4.10 -8.86
C VAL A 149 -2.27 3.71 -8.50
N GLY A 150 -1.49 3.40 -9.53
CA GLY A 150 -0.07 3.10 -9.42
C GLY A 150 0.82 4.34 -9.57
N ALA A 151 2.13 4.17 -9.38
CA ALA A 151 3.09 5.27 -9.49
C ALA A 151 3.13 5.95 -10.85
N ASP A 152 2.77 5.24 -11.91
CA ASP A 152 2.75 5.70 -13.31
C ASP A 152 1.43 6.37 -13.72
N SER A 153 0.38 6.26 -12.91
CA SER A 153 -0.94 6.87 -13.15
C SER A 153 -1.25 8.05 -12.22
N ALA A 154 -0.39 8.31 -11.24
CA ALA A 154 -0.47 9.45 -10.34
C ALA A 154 0.49 10.58 -10.76
N PRO A 155 0.24 11.84 -10.33
CA PRO A 155 1.16 12.96 -10.61
C PRO A 155 2.55 12.82 -9.98
N ALA A 156 2.67 12.01 -8.91
CA ALA A 156 3.92 11.67 -8.23
C ALA A 156 3.72 10.40 -7.40
N ALA A 157 4.81 9.70 -7.07
CA ALA A 157 4.77 8.53 -6.18
C ALA A 157 4.74 8.93 -4.69
N LYS A 158 4.20 8.07 -3.80
CA LYS A 158 4.36 8.26 -2.35
C LYS A 158 5.85 8.35 -1.99
N PRO A 159 6.27 9.27 -1.12
CA PRO A 159 5.51 9.99 -0.10
C PRO A 159 4.87 11.32 -0.53
N ASP A 160 4.86 11.67 -1.81
CA ASP A 160 4.18 12.88 -2.27
C ASP A 160 2.65 12.76 -2.05
N PRO A 161 2.00 13.74 -1.39
CA PRO A 161 0.57 13.69 -1.09
C PRO A 161 -0.31 13.65 -2.35
N ARG A 162 0.20 14.13 -3.49
CA ARG A 162 -0.56 14.15 -4.76
C ARG A 162 -0.95 12.75 -5.22
N HIS A 163 -0.18 11.71 -4.86
CA HIS A 163 -0.58 10.33 -5.14
C HIS A 163 -1.87 9.96 -4.41
N LEU A 164 -1.89 10.14 -3.10
CA LEU A 164 -3.07 9.82 -2.28
C LEU A 164 -4.28 10.67 -2.66
N LEU A 165 -4.07 11.98 -2.88
CA LEU A 165 -5.15 12.89 -3.30
C LEU A 165 -5.73 12.50 -4.68
N ALA A 166 -4.88 12.09 -5.63
CA ALA A 166 -5.33 11.59 -6.93
C ALA A 166 -6.11 10.28 -6.79
N THR A 167 -5.68 9.39 -5.89
CA THR A 167 -6.38 8.12 -5.59
C THR A 167 -7.77 8.38 -5.01
N ILE A 168 -7.88 9.30 -4.05
CA ILE A 168 -9.17 9.70 -3.46
C ILE A 168 -10.09 10.33 -4.52
N ALA A 169 -9.54 11.19 -5.36
CA ALA A 169 -10.29 11.82 -6.44
C ALA A 169 -10.78 10.82 -7.49
N ALA A 170 -9.99 9.77 -7.79
CA ALA A 170 -10.35 8.74 -8.77
C ALA A 170 -11.65 7.99 -8.41
N VAL A 171 -11.99 7.92 -7.12
CA VAL A 171 -13.27 7.34 -6.65
C VAL A 171 -14.31 8.39 -6.30
N GLY A 172 -14.09 9.67 -6.65
CA GLY A 172 -14.99 10.78 -6.32
C GLY A 172 -15.11 11.00 -4.80
N GLY A 173 -14.03 10.73 -4.07
CA GLY A 173 -13.97 10.87 -2.62
C GLY A 173 -13.62 12.28 -2.15
N ASP A 174 -13.77 12.48 -0.84
CA ASP A 174 -13.40 13.71 -0.12
C ASP A 174 -12.22 13.37 0.81
N PRO A 175 -11.08 14.06 0.71
CA PRO A 175 -9.94 13.86 1.62
C PRO A 175 -10.31 14.01 3.11
N ALA A 176 -11.28 14.88 3.44
CA ALA A 176 -11.77 15.04 4.82
C ALA A 176 -12.52 13.80 5.34
N ARG A 177 -12.88 12.87 4.46
CA ARG A 177 -13.56 11.60 4.75
C ARG A 177 -12.80 10.42 4.16
N ALA A 178 -11.49 10.47 4.26
CA ALA A 178 -10.63 9.41 3.77
C ALA A 178 -9.73 8.86 4.88
N VAL A 179 -9.24 7.63 4.70
CA VAL A 179 -8.21 6.99 5.52
C VAL A 179 -7.20 6.35 4.59
N MET A 180 -5.90 6.52 4.86
CA MET A 180 -4.82 5.76 4.24
C MET A 180 -4.50 4.54 5.10
N VAL A 181 -4.49 3.36 4.51
CA VAL A 181 -4.05 2.10 5.14
C VAL A 181 -2.75 1.67 4.46
N GLY A 182 -1.69 1.52 5.21
CA GLY A 182 -0.37 1.19 4.68
C GLY A 182 0.51 0.50 5.70
N ASP A 183 1.78 0.25 5.36
CA ASP A 183 2.75 -0.39 6.22
C ASP A 183 4.07 0.38 6.31
N SER A 184 4.24 1.44 5.53
CA SER A 184 5.52 2.09 5.32
C SER A 184 5.54 3.58 5.68
N ILE A 185 6.75 4.12 5.81
CA ILE A 185 6.97 5.56 5.98
C ILE A 185 6.41 6.38 4.80
N ASN A 186 6.39 5.81 3.59
CA ASN A 186 5.86 6.49 2.41
C ASN A 186 4.36 6.74 2.54
N ASP A 187 3.62 5.81 3.14
CA ASP A 187 2.19 5.92 3.39
C ASP A 187 1.90 6.98 4.45
N ALA A 188 2.62 6.89 5.58
CA ALA A 188 2.47 7.83 6.68
C ALA A 188 2.77 9.28 6.25
N LEU A 189 3.86 9.51 5.51
CA LEU A 189 4.24 10.83 5.05
C LEU A 189 3.28 11.39 4.00
N ALA A 190 2.84 10.57 3.03
CA ALA A 190 1.86 10.97 2.02
C ALA A 190 0.54 11.38 2.67
N ALA A 191 0.03 10.57 3.60
CA ALA A 191 -1.21 10.82 4.30
C ALA A 191 -1.11 12.07 5.20
N LYS A 192 -0.03 12.20 5.98
CA LYS A 192 0.21 13.39 6.82
C LYS A 192 0.24 14.67 5.99
N ALA A 193 0.95 14.66 4.85
CA ALA A 193 1.03 15.82 3.98
C ALA A 193 -0.30 16.13 3.26
N ALA A 194 -1.17 15.12 3.08
CA ALA A 194 -2.52 15.27 2.55
C ALA A 194 -3.57 15.64 3.62
N ASN A 195 -3.20 15.71 4.90
CA ASN A 195 -4.12 15.83 6.05
C ASN A 195 -5.18 14.70 6.09
N VAL A 196 -4.78 13.49 5.73
CA VAL A 196 -5.60 12.27 5.78
C VAL A 196 -5.08 11.39 6.91
N PRO A 197 -5.95 10.88 7.80
CA PRO A 197 -5.53 9.97 8.86
C PRO A 197 -4.95 8.67 8.30
N THR A 198 -3.94 8.14 9.01
CA THR A 198 -3.18 6.95 8.59
C THR A 198 -3.36 5.81 9.58
N LEU A 199 -3.74 4.65 9.05
CA LEU A 199 -3.74 3.37 9.73
C LEU A 199 -2.53 2.56 9.22
N LEU A 200 -1.61 2.16 10.10
CA LEU A 200 -0.49 1.31 9.73
C LEU A 200 -0.68 -0.11 10.26
N VAL A 201 -0.34 -1.09 9.40
CA VAL A 201 -0.29 -2.48 9.79
C VAL A 201 1.12 -2.83 10.28
N THR A 202 1.22 -3.68 11.32
CA THR A 202 2.51 -4.04 11.96
C THR A 202 3.23 -5.20 11.26
N PHE A 203 2.53 -5.96 10.44
CA PHE A 203 3.04 -7.16 9.76
C PHE A 203 3.67 -6.89 8.39
N GLY A 204 3.70 -5.64 7.93
CA GLY A 204 4.19 -5.23 6.61
C GLY A 204 5.71 -5.21 6.45
N TYR A 205 6.19 -4.43 5.49
CA TYR A 205 7.61 -4.36 5.09
C TYR A 205 8.22 -3.03 5.51
N THR A 206 8.72 -2.94 6.72
CA THR A 206 9.34 -1.71 7.21
C THR A 206 10.79 -1.92 7.63
N GLU A 207 11.64 -0.92 7.38
CA GLU A 207 13.04 -0.90 7.82
C GLU A 207 13.17 -0.44 9.28
N ALA A 208 12.23 0.38 9.74
CA ALA A 208 12.18 0.91 11.09
C ALA A 208 10.99 0.35 11.86
N PRO A 209 11.00 0.35 13.19
CA PRO A 209 9.84 -0.04 13.98
C PRO A 209 8.61 0.77 13.57
N VAL A 210 7.49 0.11 13.28
CA VAL A 210 6.28 0.73 12.73
C VAL A 210 5.74 1.85 13.63
N GLU A 211 5.94 1.75 14.94
CA GLU A 211 5.55 2.76 15.93
C GLU A 211 6.25 4.11 15.72
N THR A 212 7.40 4.10 15.02
CA THR A 212 8.18 5.31 14.74
C THR A 212 7.78 5.99 13.43
N LEU A 213 6.95 5.37 12.60
CA LEU A 213 6.59 5.87 11.27
C LEU A 213 5.56 7.01 11.32
N GLY A 214 4.90 7.23 12.45
CA GLY A 214 3.97 8.35 12.65
C GLY A 214 2.56 8.10 12.10
N GLY A 215 2.10 6.85 12.09
CA GLY A 215 0.70 6.52 11.85
C GLY A 215 -0.19 6.97 13.00
N ASP A 216 -1.44 7.32 12.71
CA ASP A 216 -2.42 7.75 13.72
C ASP A 216 -2.97 6.55 14.53
N LEU A 217 -3.05 5.37 13.93
CA LEU A 217 -3.35 4.09 14.57
C LEU A 217 -2.47 2.97 14.01
N LEU A 218 -2.22 1.96 14.85
CA LEU A 218 -1.54 0.72 14.47
C LEU A 218 -2.49 -0.46 14.70
N ILE A 219 -2.42 -1.47 13.81
CA ILE A 219 -3.16 -2.73 13.97
C ILE A 219 -2.26 -3.92 13.66
N ASP A 220 -2.49 -5.01 14.39
CA ASP A 220 -1.76 -6.27 14.25
C ASP A 220 -2.50 -7.29 13.37
N ALA A 221 -3.77 -7.05 13.08
CA ALA A 221 -4.61 -7.92 12.27
C ALA A 221 -5.47 -7.11 11.30
N PHE A 222 -5.56 -7.58 10.05
CA PHE A 222 -6.34 -6.88 9.02
C PHE A 222 -7.85 -6.87 9.31
N SER A 223 -8.34 -7.82 10.11
CA SER A 223 -9.73 -7.85 10.61
C SER A 223 -10.14 -6.58 11.38
N ASP A 224 -9.16 -5.83 11.92
CA ASP A 224 -9.42 -4.63 12.71
C ASP A 224 -9.55 -3.37 11.85
N VAL A 225 -9.22 -3.43 10.55
CA VAL A 225 -9.30 -2.28 9.62
C VAL A 225 -10.66 -1.58 9.65
N PRO A 226 -11.81 -2.27 9.57
CA PRO A 226 -13.11 -1.57 9.56
C PRO A 226 -13.36 -0.74 10.84
N SER A 227 -13.03 -1.29 12.01
CA SER A 227 -13.21 -0.61 13.30
C SER A 227 -12.22 0.53 13.51
N ALA A 228 -10.98 0.36 13.06
CA ALA A 228 -9.94 1.38 13.10
C ALA A 228 -10.29 2.57 12.19
N CYS A 229 -10.78 2.32 10.97
CA CYS A 229 -11.26 3.37 10.07
C CYS A 229 -12.41 4.19 10.68
N ILE A 230 -13.37 3.53 11.34
CA ILE A 230 -14.44 4.22 12.06
C ILE A 230 -13.88 5.15 13.14
N THR A 231 -12.92 4.66 13.91
CA THR A 231 -12.27 5.44 14.98
C THR A 231 -11.58 6.68 14.42
N LEU A 232 -10.79 6.54 13.35
CA LEU A 232 -10.08 7.64 12.71
C LEU A 232 -11.04 8.68 12.14
N LEU A 233 -12.06 8.26 11.39
CA LEU A 233 -13.04 9.16 10.78
C LEU A 233 -13.88 9.92 11.83
N THR A 234 -14.12 9.31 12.99
CA THR A 234 -14.85 9.95 14.10
C THR A 234 -13.99 10.98 14.83
N SER A 235 -12.70 10.73 14.95
CA SER A 235 -11.75 11.63 15.63
C SER A 235 -11.50 12.90 14.82
N CYS A 236 -11.39 12.80 13.51
CA CYS A 236 -11.22 13.96 12.61
C CYS A 236 -12.44 14.88 12.58
N GLY A 237 -13.66 14.34 12.71
CA GLY A 237 -14.88 15.14 12.74
C GLY A 237 -15.04 16.05 13.97
N ARG A 238 -14.32 15.77 15.06
CA ARG A 238 -14.37 16.56 16.30
C ARG A 238 -13.44 17.78 16.30
N GLY A 239 -12.43 17.80 15.44
CA GLY A 239 -11.47 18.92 15.33
C GLY A 239 -12.02 20.15 14.60
N ASN A 240 -13.09 20.03 13.83
CA ASN A 240 -13.63 21.12 13.00
C ASN A 240 -14.92 21.78 13.56
N ALA A 241 -15.37 21.36 14.75
CA ALA A 241 -16.59 21.93 15.38
C ALA A 241 -16.30 23.00 16.45
N GLY A 242 -15.09 23.56 16.48
CA GLY A 242 -14.67 24.53 17.48
C GLY A 242 -13.80 25.66 16.91
N LEU A 243 -14.35 26.48 16.01
CA LEU A 243 -13.90 27.86 15.73
C LEU A 243 -15.12 28.73 15.45
#